data_bc844a03b6c69bac915dea528df5a489
#
_entry.id   bc844a03b6c69bac915dea528df5a489
#
_cell.length_a   1.000
_cell.length_b   1.000
_cell.length_c   1.000
_cell.angle_alpha   90.00
_cell.angle_beta   90.00
_cell.angle_gamma   90.00
#
_symmetry.space_group_name_H-M   'P 1'
#
loop_
_entity.id
_entity.type
_entity.pdbx_description
1 polymer ?
#
loop_
_entity_poly.entity_id
_entity_poly.type
_entity_poly.pdbx_seq_one_letter_code
_entity_poly.pdbx_strand_id
1 'polypeptide(L)'
;MNPSPVLILTAAFGDGHNAAARGLANAIQLRGGTAVVADPFAESRPVLNDFFRRLYLTLINRYPHAWNLFYLACHHFPFIENTLFTNRPAYLRLRELIETHRPKVIALTFPVYSHFIALLPRDLRDTFQLVTIVTDSISVHRLWSSSPADLWIVPNSPTARSLHALGIPMEKIKPIGFPVDPRFAEPTAHPGDEPPGENPRVLYLLSSGLQGGPELAASLAAQGGWAVTIGTGRDPAVARRVENALGPLRSKVQILGWTTEMPSILAKQHFVIGKAGGALTQETIASRTPFLVTQVVPGQEEGNFSLLKEIGVAQLTPNGETAVRVIRQALAENGKGWKEWKAKLATASQPDACLRLAELCLSLNS
;
A
#
# COMPACT_ATOMS: atom_id res chain seq x y z
N MET A 1 4.73 -35.39 -2.94
CA MET A 1 4.86 -34.53 -1.76
C MET A 1 4.17 -33.22 -2.11
N ASN A 2 3.33 -32.67 -1.22
CA ASN A 2 2.81 -31.33 -1.48
C ASN A 2 3.98 -30.34 -1.51
N PRO A 3 4.02 -29.42 -2.47
CA PRO A 3 5.06 -28.38 -2.51
C PRO A 3 5.09 -27.60 -1.21
N SER A 4 6.28 -27.24 -0.73
CA SER A 4 6.42 -26.43 0.48
C SER A 4 5.73 -25.07 0.28
N PRO A 5 5.11 -24.49 1.33
CA PRO A 5 4.44 -23.20 1.19
C PRO A 5 5.48 -22.07 0.99
N VAL A 6 5.09 -21.02 0.27
CA VAL A 6 5.80 -19.73 0.29
C VAL A 6 5.48 -19.05 1.62
N LEU A 7 6.51 -18.74 2.42
CA LEU A 7 6.34 -18.00 3.66
C LEU A 7 6.41 -16.49 3.38
N ILE A 8 5.33 -15.77 3.67
CA ILE A 8 5.24 -14.33 3.45
C ILE A 8 5.29 -13.62 4.80
N LEU A 9 6.33 -12.81 5.03
CA LEU A 9 6.52 -12.07 6.26
C LEU A 9 6.12 -10.61 6.08
N THR A 10 5.19 -10.15 6.92
CA THR A 10 4.63 -8.80 6.89
C THR A 10 4.56 -8.20 8.29
N ALA A 11 4.26 -6.91 8.39
CA ALA A 11 4.00 -6.25 9.67
C ALA A 11 2.88 -5.21 9.57
N ALA A 12 2.12 -5.06 10.64
CA ALA A 12 0.94 -4.20 10.70
C ALA A 12 1.26 -2.72 10.98
N PHE A 13 2.38 -2.19 10.46
CA PHE A 13 2.76 -0.78 10.51
C PHE A 13 2.26 -0.05 9.25
N GLY A 14 0.95 0.18 9.16
CA GLY A 14 0.25 0.66 7.96
C GLY A 14 -0.32 -0.47 7.12
N ASP A 15 -1.28 -0.13 6.23
CA ASP A 15 -1.96 -1.15 5.42
C ASP A 15 -1.16 -1.58 4.19
N GLY A 16 -0.13 -0.84 3.78
CA GLY A 16 0.64 -1.11 2.55
C GLY A 16 1.31 -2.47 2.54
N HIS A 17 2.08 -2.78 3.59
CA HIS A 17 2.78 -4.05 3.72
C HIS A 17 1.83 -5.25 3.76
N ASN A 18 0.74 -5.13 4.53
CA ASN A 18 -0.27 -6.17 4.64
C ASN A 18 -1.09 -6.33 3.35
N ALA A 19 -1.35 -5.25 2.61
CA ALA A 19 -2.01 -5.32 1.31
C ALA A 19 -1.16 -6.08 0.30
N ALA A 20 0.14 -5.77 0.22
CA ALA A 20 1.10 -6.47 -0.62
C ALA A 20 1.20 -7.97 -0.27
N ALA A 21 1.27 -8.30 1.03
CA ALA A 21 1.32 -9.68 1.49
C ALA A 21 0.05 -10.46 1.12
N ARG A 22 -1.14 -9.87 1.33
CA ARG A 22 -2.42 -10.47 0.95
C ARG A 22 -2.55 -10.64 -0.56
N GLY A 23 -2.17 -9.62 -1.36
CA GLY A 23 -2.19 -9.69 -2.80
C GLY A 23 -1.34 -10.85 -3.33
N LEU A 24 -0.12 -10.99 -2.83
CA LEU A 24 0.75 -12.11 -3.19
C LEU A 24 0.18 -13.46 -2.73
N ALA A 25 -0.30 -13.57 -1.49
CA ALA A 25 -0.87 -14.82 -0.98
C ALA A 25 -2.07 -15.29 -1.81
N ASN A 26 -2.99 -14.37 -2.13
CA ASN A 26 -4.14 -14.66 -2.98
C ASN A 26 -3.70 -15.10 -4.40
N ALA A 27 -2.70 -14.43 -4.97
CA ALA A 27 -2.18 -14.78 -6.28
C ALA A 27 -1.50 -16.16 -6.31
N ILE A 28 -0.73 -16.51 -5.26
CA ILE A 28 -0.13 -17.85 -5.11
C ILE A 28 -1.22 -18.92 -5.05
N GLN A 29 -2.29 -18.70 -4.28
CA GLN A 29 -3.42 -19.62 -4.18
C GLN A 29 -4.14 -19.78 -5.53
N LEU A 30 -4.36 -18.69 -6.27
CA LEU A 30 -4.94 -18.73 -7.61
C LEU A 30 -4.07 -19.52 -8.63
N ARG A 31 -2.75 -19.56 -8.42
CA ARG A 31 -1.81 -20.37 -9.22
C ARG A 31 -1.63 -21.79 -8.69
N GLY A 32 -2.47 -22.25 -7.75
CA GLY A 32 -2.45 -23.61 -7.20
C GLY A 32 -1.33 -23.86 -6.17
N GLY A 33 -0.61 -22.82 -5.75
CA GLY A 33 0.38 -22.90 -4.69
C GLY A 33 -0.20 -22.72 -3.31
N THR A 34 0.65 -22.87 -2.28
CA THR A 34 0.30 -22.64 -0.88
C THR A 34 1.14 -21.48 -0.33
N ALA A 35 0.51 -20.57 0.40
CA ALA A 35 1.17 -19.45 1.07
C ALA A 35 0.81 -19.41 2.55
N VAL A 36 1.80 -19.08 3.39
CA VAL A 36 1.63 -18.80 4.82
C VAL A 36 2.01 -17.36 5.06
N VAL A 37 1.08 -16.53 5.54
CA VAL A 37 1.33 -15.13 5.89
C VAL A 37 1.51 -15.03 7.40
N ALA A 38 2.62 -14.43 7.85
CA ALA A 38 2.95 -14.32 9.27
C ALA A 38 3.51 -12.92 9.62
N ASP A 39 3.24 -12.50 10.86
CA ASP A 39 3.87 -11.33 11.49
C ASP A 39 4.55 -11.78 12.79
N PRO A 40 5.83 -12.22 12.75
CA PRO A 40 6.55 -12.74 13.92
C PRO A 40 6.56 -11.80 15.11
N PHE A 41 6.56 -10.49 14.92
CA PHE A 41 6.52 -9.52 16.01
C PHE A 41 5.14 -9.46 16.66
N ALA A 42 4.08 -9.36 15.86
CA ALA A 42 2.72 -9.34 16.36
C ALA A 42 2.34 -10.67 17.05
N GLU A 43 2.78 -11.80 16.50
CA GLU A 43 2.52 -13.14 17.06
C GLU A 43 3.26 -13.38 18.37
N SER A 44 4.50 -12.93 18.49
CA SER A 44 5.33 -13.15 19.70
C SER A 44 5.08 -12.14 20.81
N ARG A 45 4.70 -10.90 20.48
CA ARG A 45 4.52 -9.79 21.43
C ARG A 45 3.30 -8.92 21.06
N PRO A 46 2.07 -9.44 21.09
CA PRO A 46 0.89 -8.74 20.59
C PRO A 46 0.62 -7.39 21.28
N VAL A 47 0.79 -7.31 22.60
CA VAL A 47 0.58 -6.08 23.38
C VAL A 47 1.60 -5.00 22.99
N LEU A 48 2.87 -5.39 22.87
CA LEU A 48 3.93 -4.46 22.49
C LEU A 48 3.79 -4.00 21.04
N ASN A 49 3.42 -4.92 20.15
CA ASN A 49 3.13 -4.60 18.76
C ASN A 49 1.97 -3.60 18.66
N ASP A 50 0.87 -3.81 19.38
CA ASP A 50 -0.28 -2.89 19.38
C ASP A 50 0.10 -1.50 19.94
N PHE A 51 0.93 -1.44 20.98
CA PHE A 51 1.46 -0.20 21.52
C PHE A 51 2.29 0.56 20.46
N PHE A 52 3.25 -0.08 19.81
CA PHE A 52 4.07 0.56 18.77
C PHE A 52 3.25 0.95 17.54
N ARG A 53 2.28 0.14 17.15
CA ARG A 53 1.36 0.47 16.06
C ARG A 53 0.53 1.71 16.37
N ARG A 54 -0.01 1.84 17.59
CA ARG A 54 -0.76 3.04 18.03
C ARG A 54 0.14 4.26 18.10
N LEU A 55 1.36 4.12 18.63
CA LEU A 55 2.35 5.19 18.66
C LEU A 55 2.69 5.67 17.25
N TYR A 56 2.99 4.74 16.33
CA TYR A 56 3.24 5.03 14.92
C TYR A 56 2.07 5.79 14.29
N LEU A 57 0.84 5.29 14.40
CA LEU A 57 -0.35 5.95 13.86
C LEU A 57 -0.58 7.33 14.46
N THR A 58 -0.29 7.51 15.74
CA THR A 58 -0.39 8.83 16.39
C THR A 58 0.65 9.80 15.85
N LEU A 59 1.89 9.36 15.70
CA LEU A 59 2.98 10.18 15.16
C LEU A 59 2.69 10.62 13.71
N ILE A 60 2.36 9.69 12.81
CA ILE A 60 2.11 10.04 11.40
C ILE A 60 0.89 10.93 11.20
N ASN A 61 -0.14 10.79 12.05
CA ASN A 61 -1.40 11.52 11.89
C ASN A 61 -1.41 12.85 12.66
N ARG A 62 -0.77 12.93 13.83
CA ARG A 62 -0.85 14.10 14.71
C ARG A 62 0.44 14.92 14.77
N TYR A 63 1.59 14.25 14.54
CA TYR A 63 2.91 14.87 14.64
C TYR A 63 3.80 14.51 13.44
N PRO A 64 3.37 14.81 12.19
CA PRO A 64 4.07 14.34 10.97
C PRO A 64 5.51 14.86 10.87
N HIS A 65 5.81 16.06 11.42
CA HIS A 65 7.18 16.59 11.43
C HIS A 65 8.09 15.82 12.40
N ALA A 66 7.59 15.42 13.58
CA ALA A 66 8.34 14.58 14.51
C ALA A 66 8.56 13.18 13.91
N TRP A 67 7.56 12.62 13.23
CA TRP A 67 7.71 11.40 12.46
C TRP A 67 8.79 11.51 11.38
N ASN A 68 8.79 12.59 10.60
CA ASN A 68 9.79 12.81 9.57
C ASN A 68 11.22 12.84 10.14
N LEU A 69 11.42 13.53 11.26
CA LEU A 69 12.72 13.57 11.93
C LEU A 69 13.17 12.16 12.36
N PHE A 70 12.27 11.39 12.96
CA PHE A 70 12.54 10.00 13.33
C PHE A 70 12.84 9.12 12.10
N TYR A 71 12.04 9.24 11.04
CA TYR A 71 12.23 8.52 9.77
C TYR A 71 13.60 8.81 9.15
N LEU A 72 13.99 10.09 9.09
CA LEU A 72 15.31 10.51 8.60
C LEU A 72 16.44 10.02 9.50
N ALA A 73 16.26 10.06 10.83
CA ALA A 73 17.25 9.51 11.76
C ALA A 73 17.45 8.00 11.52
N CYS A 74 16.39 7.24 11.36
CA CYS A 74 16.46 5.80 11.01
C CYS A 74 17.02 5.56 9.60
N HIS A 75 16.86 6.51 8.68
CA HIS A 75 17.47 6.42 7.35
C HIS A 75 18.99 6.60 7.39
N HIS A 76 19.51 7.49 8.24
CA HIS A 76 20.93 7.81 8.29
C HIS A 76 21.71 6.97 9.33
N PHE A 77 21.07 6.52 10.39
CA PHE A 77 21.70 5.78 11.48
C PHE A 77 21.09 4.38 11.66
N PRO A 78 21.89 3.34 11.95
CA PRO A 78 21.42 1.96 12.09
C PRO A 78 20.77 1.68 13.46
N PHE A 79 19.86 2.56 13.92
CA PHE A 79 19.20 2.37 15.22
C PHE A 79 18.34 1.12 15.27
N ILE A 80 17.56 0.89 14.22
CA ILE A 80 16.64 -0.25 14.16
C ILE A 80 17.44 -1.54 14.12
N GLU A 81 18.46 -1.61 13.26
CA GLU A 81 19.31 -2.77 13.09
C GLU A 81 20.01 -3.16 14.44
N ASN A 82 20.50 -2.14 15.16
CA ASN A 82 21.20 -2.36 16.44
C ASN A 82 20.26 -2.77 17.58
N THR A 83 18.97 -2.44 17.51
CA THR A 83 17.98 -2.80 18.55
C THR A 83 17.31 -4.16 18.31
N LEU A 84 17.46 -4.75 17.13
CA LEU A 84 16.84 -6.04 16.78
C LEU A 84 17.32 -7.19 17.68
N PHE A 85 18.57 -7.15 18.15
CA PHE A 85 19.10 -8.14 19.10
C PHE A 85 18.29 -8.22 20.40
N THR A 86 17.59 -7.15 20.78
CA THR A 86 16.73 -7.11 21.97
C THR A 86 15.37 -7.76 21.74
N ASN A 87 14.97 -7.99 20.48
CA ASN A 87 13.69 -8.59 20.14
C ASN A 87 13.77 -10.10 19.87
N ARG A 88 14.45 -10.80 20.80
CA ARG A 88 14.63 -12.26 20.76
C ARG A 88 13.32 -13.06 20.52
N PRO A 89 12.15 -12.71 21.10
CA PRO A 89 10.91 -13.46 20.84
C PRO A 89 10.49 -13.44 19.38
N ALA A 90 10.57 -12.30 18.68
CA ALA A 90 10.23 -12.24 17.26
C ALA A 90 11.22 -13.05 16.41
N TYR A 91 12.52 -13.03 16.75
CA TYR A 91 13.51 -13.88 16.10
C TYR A 91 13.21 -15.36 16.32
N LEU A 92 12.91 -15.80 17.55
CA LEU A 92 12.58 -17.19 17.83
C LEU A 92 11.31 -17.64 17.11
N ARG A 93 10.30 -16.77 17.05
CA ARG A 93 9.06 -17.06 16.30
C ARG A 93 9.32 -17.18 14.81
N LEU A 94 10.14 -16.30 14.23
CA LEU A 94 10.56 -16.38 12.83
C LEU A 94 11.26 -17.72 12.55
N ARG A 95 12.20 -18.10 13.40
CA ARG A 95 12.93 -19.37 13.28
C ARG A 95 11.98 -20.57 13.35
N GLU A 96 11.05 -20.59 14.31
CA GLU A 96 10.04 -21.63 14.46
C GLU A 96 9.17 -21.76 13.18
N LEU A 97 8.74 -20.63 12.60
CA LEU A 97 7.98 -20.63 11.35
C LEU A 97 8.77 -21.28 10.20
N ILE A 98 10.07 -20.98 10.08
CA ILE A 98 10.93 -21.55 9.05
C ILE A 98 11.11 -23.07 9.28
N GLU A 99 11.42 -23.48 10.50
CA GLU A 99 11.62 -24.88 10.87
C GLU A 99 10.34 -25.73 10.69
N THR A 100 9.17 -25.13 10.99
CA THR A 100 7.85 -25.79 10.88
C THR A 100 7.42 -25.95 9.43
N HIS A 101 7.47 -24.86 8.65
CA HIS A 101 6.95 -24.83 7.31
C HIS A 101 7.95 -25.27 6.25
N ARG A 102 9.25 -25.25 6.55
CA ARG A 102 10.38 -25.56 5.66
C ARG A 102 10.20 -24.95 4.27
N PRO A 103 9.97 -23.62 4.20
CA PRO A 103 9.73 -22.94 2.94
C PRO A 103 11.00 -22.98 2.09
N LYS A 104 10.88 -23.14 0.78
CA LYS A 104 11.97 -22.88 -0.17
C LYS A 104 12.05 -21.42 -0.60
N VAL A 105 10.97 -20.66 -0.39
CA VAL A 105 10.89 -19.24 -0.69
C VAL A 105 10.30 -18.49 0.52
N ILE A 106 11.02 -17.46 0.97
CA ILE A 106 10.52 -16.49 1.93
C ILE A 106 10.36 -15.14 1.22
N ALA A 107 9.14 -14.59 1.21
CA ALA A 107 8.84 -13.28 0.67
C ALA A 107 8.66 -12.25 1.80
N LEU A 108 9.36 -11.12 1.73
CA LEU A 108 9.28 -10.04 2.71
C LEU A 108 8.53 -8.86 2.13
N THR A 109 7.48 -8.42 2.78
CA THR A 109 6.81 -7.14 2.49
C THR A 109 7.14 -6.05 3.52
N PHE A 110 7.92 -6.39 4.56
CA PHE A 110 8.37 -5.46 5.58
C PHE A 110 9.89 -5.59 5.80
N PRO A 111 10.68 -4.51 5.69
CA PRO A 111 12.14 -4.59 5.57
C PRO A 111 12.85 -5.10 6.81
N VAL A 112 12.28 -4.90 8.02
CA VAL A 112 12.95 -5.25 9.28
C VAL A 112 13.23 -6.74 9.41
N TYR A 113 12.37 -7.61 8.85
CA TYR A 113 12.57 -9.07 8.95
C TYR A 113 13.79 -9.58 8.18
N SER A 114 14.27 -8.86 7.16
CA SER A 114 15.52 -9.23 6.47
C SER A 114 16.74 -9.26 7.43
N HIS A 115 16.75 -8.37 8.41
CA HIS A 115 17.79 -8.31 9.42
C HIS A 115 17.75 -9.50 10.39
N PHE A 116 16.54 -9.96 10.78
CA PHE A 116 16.41 -11.18 11.59
C PHE A 116 16.85 -12.42 10.80
N ILE A 117 16.54 -12.47 9.49
CA ILE A 117 16.97 -13.55 8.61
C ILE A 117 18.50 -13.57 8.48
N ALA A 118 19.16 -12.41 8.44
CA ALA A 118 20.60 -12.30 8.40
C ALA A 118 21.30 -12.85 9.66
N LEU A 119 20.58 -12.98 10.79
CA LEU A 119 21.07 -13.56 12.04
C LEU A 119 20.86 -15.08 12.14
N LEU A 120 20.18 -15.70 11.17
CA LEU A 120 19.98 -17.15 11.18
C LEU A 120 21.29 -17.91 10.97
N PRO A 121 21.44 -19.10 11.57
CA PRO A 121 22.53 -20.01 11.24
C PRO A 121 22.58 -20.30 9.74
N ARG A 122 23.77 -20.45 9.17
CA ARG A 122 23.98 -20.65 7.72
C ARG A 122 23.23 -21.87 7.18
N ASP A 123 23.27 -22.98 7.91
CA ASP A 123 22.58 -24.22 7.57
C ASP A 123 21.07 -24.02 7.39
N LEU A 124 20.45 -23.10 8.15
CA LEU A 124 19.05 -22.74 7.99
C LEU A 124 18.84 -21.68 6.88
N ARG A 125 19.72 -20.64 6.83
CA ARG A 125 19.63 -19.57 5.82
C ARG A 125 19.77 -20.09 4.39
N ASP A 126 20.58 -21.09 4.17
CA ASP A 126 20.87 -21.66 2.86
C ASP A 126 19.76 -22.62 2.35
N THR A 127 18.71 -22.85 3.13
CA THR A 127 17.58 -23.74 2.75
C THR A 127 16.51 -23.08 1.90
N PHE A 128 16.51 -21.74 1.76
CA PHE A 128 15.47 -20.96 1.07
C PHE A 128 16.03 -19.78 0.28
N GLN A 129 15.27 -19.34 -0.72
CA GLN A 129 15.48 -18.09 -1.44
C GLN A 129 14.74 -16.96 -0.73
N LEU A 130 15.40 -15.81 -0.54
CA LEU A 130 14.83 -14.62 0.10
C LEU A 130 14.46 -13.57 -0.95
N VAL A 131 13.16 -13.31 -1.08
CA VAL A 131 12.60 -12.32 -2.01
C VAL A 131 12.09 -11.13 -1.22
N THR A 132 12.73 -9.98 -1.36
CA THR A 132 12.31 -8.74 -0.72
C THR A 132 11.39 -7.95 -1.66
N ILE A 133 10.16 -7.69 -1.22
CA ILE A 133 9.15 -6.95 -1.96
C ILE A 133 9.08 -5.54 -1.41
N VAL A 134 9.71 -4.60 -2.12
CA VAL A 134 9.75 -3.18 -1.73
C VAL A 134 8.38 -2.56 -1.95
N THR A 135 7.77 -2.06 -0.88
CA THR A 135 6.44 -1.44 -0.92
C THR A 135 6.51 0.09 -1.02
N ASP A 136 7.70 0.66 -0.93
CA ASP A 136 7.96 2.08 -1.17
C ASP A 136 8.04 2.37 -2.68
N SER A 137 7.70 3.59 -3.07
CA SER A 137 7.81 4.04 -4.46
C SER A 137 8.80 5.19 -4.56
N ILE A 138 9.67 5.17 -5.56
CA ILE A 138 10.69 6.20 -5.89
C ILE A 138 11.68 6.45 -4.75
N SER A 139 11.26 7.05 -3.63
CA SER A 139 12.11 7.21 -2.44
C SER A 139 12.07 5.94 -1.60
N VAL A 140 13.21 5.26 -1.51
CA VAL A 140 13.34 3.97 -0.80
C VAL A 140 14.10 4.18 0.51
N HIS A 141 13.52 3.72 1.63
CA HIS A 141 14.22 3.74 2.90
C HIS A 141 15.39 2.76 2.89
N ARG A 142 16.55 3.14 3.47
CA ARG A 142 17.75 2.28 3.48
C ARG A 142 17.53 0.89 4.08
N LEU A 143 16.57 0.72 4.98
CA LEU A 143 16.25 -0.60 5.55
C LEU A 143 15.94 -1.66 4.48
N TRP A 144 15.49 -1.26 3.29
CA TRP A 144 15.26 -2.19 2.18
C TRP A 144 16.55 -2.74 1.56
N SER A 145 17.68 -2.05 1.72
CA SER A 145 18.98 -2.42 1.14
C SER A 145 20.03 -2.83 2.16
N SER A 146 19.79 -2.60 3.45
CA SER A 146 20.80 -2.80 4.49
C SER A 146 20.98 -4.27 4.95
N SER A 147 20.18 -5.18 4.44
CA SER A 147 20.33 -6.64 4.65
C SER A 147 20.32 -7.39 3.33
N PRO A 148 21.08 -8.48 3.20
CA PRO A 148 21.14 -9.25 1.97
C PRO A 148 19.81 -9.97 1.69
N ALA A 149 19.41 -9.98 0.41
CA ALA A 149 18.38 -10.84 -0.15
C ALA A 149 18.88 -11.44 -1.46
N ASP A 150 18.17 -12.44 -1.96
CA ASP A 150 18.52 -13.07 -3.23
C ASP A 150 17.93 -12.27 -4.41
N LEU A 151 16.69 -11.74 -4.22
CA LEU A 151 15.99 -10.87 -5.17
C LEU A 151 15.28 -9.71 -4.47
N TRP A 152 15.21 -8.57 -5.15
CA TRP A 152 14.39 -7.41 -4.79
C TRP A 152 13.33 -7.18 -5.87
N ILE A 153 12.06 -7.18 -5.46
CA ILE A 153 10.92 -6.84 -6.31
C ILE A 153 10.53 -5.40 -6.00
N VAL A 154 10.39 -4.58 -7.02
CA VAL A 154 10.04 -3.17 -6.89
C VAL A 154 8.82 -2.81 -7.74
N PRO A 155 8.05 -1.78 -7.37
CA PRO A 155 6.82 -1.43 -8.06
C PRO A 155 7.04 -0.86 -9.47
N ASN A 156 8.22 -0.29 -9.76
CA ASN A 156 8.50 0.36 -11.04
C ASN A 156 9.99 0.59 -11.26
N SER A 157 10.37 0.95 -12.48
CA SER A 157 11.77 1.21 -12.86
C SER A 157 12.40 2.42 -12.14
N PRO A 158 11.71 3.53 -11.85
CA PRO A 158 12.25 4.59 -10.99
C PRO A 158 12.69 4.09 -9.61
N THR A 159 11.86 3.26 -8.95
CA THR A 159 12.20 2.63 -7.67
C THR A 159 13.40 1.68 -7.80
N ALA A 160 13.52 0.97 -8.93
CA ALA A 160 14.69 0.12 -9.18
C ALA A 160 15.99 0.95 -9.22
N ARG A 161 15.98 2.10 -9.89
CA ARG A 161 17.14 3.02 -9.92
C ARG A 161 17.49 3.53 -8.51
N SER A 162 16.49 3.90 -7.72
CA SER A 162 16.70 4.35 -6.33
C SER A 162 17.31 3.25 -5.46
N LEU A 163 16.83 2.01 -5.58
CA LEU A 163 17.38 0.88 -4.84
C LEU A 163 18.81 0.53 -5.30
N HIS A 164 19.07 0.62 -6.61
CA HIS A 164 20.42 0.44 -7.16
C HIS A 164 21.39 1.50 -6.62
N ALA A 165 20.96 2.75 -6.52
CA ALA A 165 21.76 3.84 -5.92
C ALA A 165 22.08 3.60 -4.43
N LEU A 166 21.31 2.76 -3.73
CA LEU A 166 21.60 2.28 -2.37
C LEU A 166 22.55 1.07 -2.34
N GLY A 167 23.13 0.68 -3.48
CA GLY A 167 24.16 -0.35 -3.58
C GLY A 167 23.67 -1.75 -3.98
N ILE A 168 22.40 -1.94 -4.27
CA ILE A 168 21.90 -3.25 -4.71
C ILE A 168 22.21 -3.44 -6.22
N PRO A 169 22.84 -4.57 -6.61
CA PRO A 169 23.12 -4.88 -8.02
C PRO A 169 21.83 -4.94 -8.86
N MET A 170 21.84 -4.30 -10.03
CA MET A 170 20.65 -4.17 -10.88
C MET A 170 20.08 -5.53 -11.33
N GLU A 171 20.93 -6.51 -11.54
CA GLU A 171 20.54 -7.88 -11.93
C GLU A 171 19.69 -8.58 -10.87
N LYS A 172 19.79 -8.18 -9.59
CA LYS A 172 18.99 -8.66 -8.48
C LYS A 172 17.67 -7.91 -8.29
N ILE A 173 17.46 -6.81 -9.02
CA ILE A 173 16.27 -5.99 -8.92
C ILE A 173 15.32 -6.30 -10.07
N LYS A 174 14.06 -6.61 -9.75
CA LYS A 174 13.03 -6.93 -10.76
C LYS A 174 11.84 -5.94 -10.61
N PRO A 175 11.62 -5.06 -11.59
CA PRO A 175 10.49 -4.11 -11.58
C PRO A 175 9.20 -4.81 -12.05
N ILE A 176 8.71 -5.78 -11.26
CA ILE A 176 7.52 -6.57 -11.58
C ILE A 176 6.24 -5.77 -11.34
N GLY A 177 6.25 -4.84 -10.36
CA GLY A 177 5.08 -4.10 -9.93
C GLY A 177 4.77 -4.32 -8.44
N PHE A 178 3.84 -3.55 -7.92
CA PHE A 178 3.33 -3.74 -6.56
C PHE A 178 2.27 -4.86 -6.57
N PRO A 179 2.32 -5.84 -5.65
CA PRO A 179 1.38 -6.95 -5.64
C PRO A 179 0.02 -6.53 -5.05
N VAL A 180 -0.77 -5.81 -5.83
CA VAL A 180 -2.18 -5.52 -5.53
C VAL A 180 -3.02 -6.80 -5.53
N ASP A 181 -4.26 -6.74 -5.06
CA ASP A 181 -5.19 -7.88 -5.11
C ASP A 181 -5.35 -8.38 -6.56
N PRO A 182 -5.25 -9.70 -6.82
CA PRO A 182 -5.33 -10.26 -8.17
C PRO A 182 -6.64 -9.94 -8.91
N ARG A 183 -7.71 -9.63 -8.20
CA ARG A 183 -8.98 -9.18 -8.80
C ARG A 183 -8.86 -7.87 -9.60
N PHE A 184 -7.81 -7.07 -9.41
CA PHE A 184 -7.54 -5.93 -10.28
C PHE A 184 -7.14 -6.33 -11.71
N ALA A 185 -6.64 -7.56 -11.90
CA ALA A 185 -6.28 -8.10 -13.22
C ALA A 185 -7.45 -8.79 -13.94
N GLU A 186 -8.57 -9.01 -13.27
CA GLU A 186 -9.73 -9.66 -13.88
C GLU A 186 -10.32 -8.77 -14.99
N PRO A 187 -10.66 -9.34 -16.14
CA PRO A 187 -11.29 -8.62 -17.26
C PRO A 187 -12.78 -8.35 -16.98
N THR A 188 -13.07 -7.70 -15.89
CA THR A 188 -14.42 -7.29 -15.53
C THR A 188 -14.76 -5.93 -16.18
N ALA A 189 -16.04 -5.72 -16.46
CA ALA A 189 -16.49 -4.38 -16.85
C ALA A 189 -16.11 -3.38 -15.75
N HIS A 190 -15.39 -2.35 -16.12
CA HIS A 190 -15.07 -1.24 -15.24
C HIS A 190 -16.05 -0.06 -15.52
N PRO A 191 -17.17 0.02 -14.81
CA PRO A 191 -18.12 1.13 -15.01
C PRO A 191 -17.47 2.50 -14.81
N GLY A 192 -16.36 2.55 -14.03
CA GLY A 192 -15.52 3.73 -13.86
C GLY A 192 -14.70 4.13 -15.11
N ASP A 193 -14.72 3.34 -16.19
CA ASP A 193 -14.08 3.70 -17.45
C ASP A 193 -15.01 4.51 -18.38
N GLU A 194 -16.31 4.52 -18.09
CA GLU A 194 -17.27 5.38 -18.79
C GLU A 194 -17.10 6.83 -18.34
N PRO A 195 -17.14 7.79 -19.28
CA PRO A 195 -17.08 9.21 -18.92
C PRO A 195 -18.20 9.59 -17.92
N PRO A 196 -17.88 10.28 -16.82
CA PRO A 196 -18.84 10.53 -15.74
C PRO A 196 -19.96 11.51 -16.06
N GLY A 197 -19.90 12.23 -17.18
CA GLY A 197 -20.79 13.34 -17.45
C GLY A 197 -20.72 14.37 -16.30
N GLU A 198 -21.89 14.89 -15.87
CA GLU A 198 -21.99 15.83 -14.76
C GLU A 198 -22.13 15.14 -13.38
N ASN A 199 -22.31 13.82 -13.36
CA ASN A 199 -22.63 13.02 -12.18
C ASN A 199 -21.51 12.02 -11.84
N PRO A 200 -20.32 12.47 -11.40
CA PRO A 200 -19.22 11.58 -11.09
C PRO A 200 -19.51 10.70 -9.86
N ARG A 201 -18.99 9.47 -9.89
CA ARG A 201 -18.87 8.60 -8.71
C ARG A 201 -17.52 8.88 -8.05
N VAL A 202 -17.57 9.31 -6.78
CA VAL A 202 -16.41 9.74 -6.02
C VAL A 202 -16.29 8.90 -4.76
N LEU A 203 -15.15 8.22 -4.60
CA LEU A 203 -14.78 7.54 -3.37
C LEU A 203 -13.85 8.44 -2.56
N TYR A 204 -14.23 8.76 -1.33
CA TYR A 204 -13.35 9.44 -0.39
C TYR A 204 -12.96 8.48 0.74
N LEU A 205 -11.68 8.14 0.83
CA LEU A 205 -11.11 7.31 1.90
C LEU A 205 -10.51 8.22 2.98
N LEU A 206 -11.22 8.36 4.07
CA LEU A 206 -10.86 9.25 5.15
C LEU A 206 -9.80 8.63 6.06
N SER A 207 -8.67 9.32 6.22
CA SER A 207 -7.62 8.92 7.16
C SER A 207 -7.96 9.40 8.57
N SER A 208 -7.76 8.52 9.56
CA SER A 208 -8.06 8.73 10.99
C SER A 208 -7.23 9.83 11.60
N GLY A 209 -7.04 10.91 11.34
CA GLY A 209 -6.20 12.00 11.87
C GLY A 209 -6.15 13.23 10.97
N LEU A 210 -6.77 13.13 9.78
CA LEU A 210 -6.86 14.26 8.87
C LEU A 210 -7.77 15.33 9.49
N GLN A 211 -7.20 16.48 9.82
CA GLN A 211 -7.97 17.66 10.18
C GLN A 211 -8.75 18.12 8.94
N GLY A 212 -10.03 18.48 9.12
CA GLY A 212 -10.90 18.88 8.01
C GLY A 212 -11.43 17.72 7.16
N GLY A 213 -11.18 16.46 7.55
CA GLY A 213 -11.67 15.30 6.82
C GLY A 213 -13.19 15.18 6.76
N PRO A 214 -13.92 15.33 7.86
CA PRO A 214 -15.38 15.36 7.88
C PRO A 214 -15.97 16.53 7.06
N GLU A 215 -15.33 17.71 7.10
CA GLU A 215 -15.72 18.90 6.34
C GLU A 215 -15.51 18.69 4.83
N LEU A 216 -14.44 17.98 4.42
CA LEU A 216 -14.25 17.58 3.04
C LEU A 216 -15.38 16.62 2.60
N ALA A 217 -15.75 15.66 3.43
CA ALA A 217 -16.89 14.76 3.16
C ALA A 217 -18.19 15.55 2.95
N ALA A 218 -18.49 16.54 3.80
CA ALA A 218 -19.65 17.40 3.67
C ALA A 218 -19.61 18.24 2.37
N SER A 219 -18.43 18.75 2.00
CA SER A 219 -18.24 19.52 0.76
C SER A 219 -18.52 18.69 -0.48
N LEU A 220 -18.13 17.40 -0.50
CA LEU A 220 -18.44 16.48 -1.58
C LEU A 220 -19.94 16.15 -1.61
N ALA A 221 -20.55 15.86 -0.46
CA ALA A 221 -21.97 15.55 -0.33
C ALA A 221 -22.89 16.69 -0.74
N ALA A 222 -22.42 17.93 -0.63
CA ALA A 222 -23.17 19.13 -1.03
C ALA A 222 -23.26 19.29 -2.57
N GLN A 223 -22.45 18.53 -3.35
CA GLN A 223 -22.49 18.61 -4.80
C GLN A 223 -23.74 17.89 -5.34
N GLY A 224 -24.58 18.63 -6.06
CA GLY A 224 -25.78 18.05 -6.69
C GLY A 224 -25.39 17.03 -7.77
N GLY A 225 -26.05 15.88 -7.76
CA GLY A 225 -25.87 14.83 -8.77
C GLY A 225 -24.65 13.92 -8.54
N TRP A 226 -23.70 14.24 -7.64
CA TRP A 226 -22.55 13.38 -7.39
C TRP A 226 -22.93 12.15 -6.55
N ALA A 227 -22.47 10.96 -6.96
CA ALA A 227 -22.59 9.75 -6.17
C ALA A 227 -21.34 9.61 -5.28
N VAL A 228 -21.48 9.97 -4.00
CA VAL A 228 -20.36 10.01 -3.05
C VAL A 228 -20.39 8.81 -2.12
N THR A 229 -19.28 8.07 -2.08
CA THR A 229 -19.01 7.01 -1.11
C THR A 229 -17.90 7.47 -0.17
N ILE A 230 -18.07 7.33 1.14
CA ILE A 230 -17.10 7.75 2.15
C ILE A 230 -16.64 6.52 2.92
N GLY A 231 -15.37 6.15 2.76
CA GLY A 231 -14.73 5.08 3.52
C GLY A 231 -14.17 5.61 4.83
N THR A 232 -14.65 5.07 5.96
CA THR A 232 -14.27 5.50 7.31
C THR A 232 -13.33 4.50 8.01
N GLY A 233 -12.99 3.40 7.35
CA GLY A 233 -12.11 2.36 7.90
C GLY A 233 -12.73 1.60 9.07
N ARG A 234 -11.88 1.21 10.04
CA ARG A 234 -12.26 0.36 11.17
C ARG A 234 -12.68 1.12 12.44
N ASP A 235 -12.44 2.43 12.48
CA ASP A 235 -12.70 3.23 13.68
C ASP A 235 -14.12 3.80 13.66
N PRO A 236 -15.04 3.32 14.55
CA PRO A 236 -16.40 3.84 14.62
C PRO A 236 -16.48 5.32 14.99
N ALA A 237 -15.44 5.85 15.67
CA ALA A 237 -15.40 7.26 16.01
C ALA A 237 -15.21 8.15 14.76
N VAL A 238 -14.50 7.65 13.76
CA VAL A 238 -14.37 8.33 12.46
C VAL A 238 -15.73 8.38 11.76
N ALA A 239 -16.45 7.26 11.70
CA ALA A 239 -17.79 7.22 11.10
C ALA A 239 -18.75 8.22 11.76
N ARG A 240 -18.81 8.24 13.09
CA ARG A 240 -19.66 9.19 13.84
C ARG A 240 -19.30 10.66 13.56
N ARG A 241 -18.01 11.00 13.48
CA ARG A 241 -17.59 12.36 13.14
C ARG A 241 -18.03 12.77 11.75
N VAL A 242 -17.92 11.86 10.78
CA VAL A 242 -18.40 12.10 9.41
C VAL A 242 -19.92 12.28 9.39
N GLU A 243 -20.67 11.42 10.06
CA GLU A 243 -22.14 11.51 10.14
C GLU A 243 -22.60 12.83 10.75
N ASN A 244 -21.95 13.28 11.81
CA ASN A 244 -22.23 14.58 12.45
C ASN A 244 -21.94 15.75 11.50
N ALA A 245 -20.85 15.72 10.76
CA ALA A 245 -20.49 16.77 9.81
C ALA A 245 -21.43 16.81 8.59
N LEU A 246 -21.92 15.65 8.17
CA LEU A 246 -22.87 15.56 7.07
C LEU A 246 -24.24 16.14 7.43
N GLY A 247 -24.72 15.94 8.66
CA GLY A 247 -26.05 16.41 9.07
C GLY A 247 -27.14 16.01 8.09
N PRO A 248 -27.91 16.95 7.53
CA PRO A 248 -28.97 16.68 6.56
C PRO A 248 -28.49 16.01 5.26
N LEU A 249 -27.20 16.14 4.94
CA LEU A 249 -26.60 15.53 3.73
C LEU A 249 -26.33 14.03 3.89
N ARG A 250 -26.48 13.46 5.10
CA ARG A 250 -26.19 12.04 5.38
C ARG A 250 -26.91 11.07 4.45
N SER A 251 -28.15 11.38 4.08
CA SER A 251 -28.96 10.54 3.19
C SER A 251 -28.48 10.55 1.73
N LYS A 252 -27.60 11.48 1.35
CA LYS A 252 -27.08 11.64 -0.01
C LYS A 252 -25.78 10.86 -0.27
N VAL A 253 -25.21 10.24 0.77
CA VAL A 253 -23.90 9.57 0.68
C VAL A 253 -23.98 8.14 1.20
N GLN A 254 -23.15 7.28 0.63
CA GLN A 254 -22.90 5.95 1.18
C GLN A 254 -21.71 6.03 2.13
N ILE A 255 -21.87 5.55 3.38
CA ILE A 255 -20.75 5.36 4.31
C ILE A 255 -20.33 3.90 4.27
N LEU A 256 -19.03 3.68 4.09
CA LEU A 256 -18.42 2.37 3.98
C LEU A 256 -17.41 2.21 5.13
N GLY A 257 -17.53 1.13 5.89
CA GLY A 257 -16.52 0.69 6.84
C GLY A 257 -15.30 0.07 6.15
N TRP A 258 -14.48 -0.61 6.93
CA TRP A 258 -13.36 -1.37 6.38
C TRP A 258 -13.87 -2.53 5.52
N THR A 259 -13.22 -2.76 4.36
CA THR A 259 -13.63 -3.78 3.40
C THR A 259 -12.43 -4.42 2.70
N THR A 260 -12.61 -5.65 2.23
CA THR A 260 -11.72 -6.35 1.30
C THR A 260 -12.12 -6.16 -0.17
N GLU A 261 -13.24 -5.46 -0.43
CA GLU A 261 -13.84 -5.32 -1.76
C GLU A 261 -13.33 -4.08 -2.53
N MET A 262 -12.13 -3.60 -2.17
CA MET A 262 -11.53 -2.44 -2.85
C MET A 262 -11.43 -2.60 -4.38
N PRO A 263 -11.08 -3.78 -4.94
CA PRO A 263 -11.05 -3.94 -6.40
C PRO A 263 -12.40 -3.63 -7.06
N SER A 264 -13.49 -4.21 -6.57
CA SER A 264 -14.82 -3.99 -7.11
C SER A 264 -15.37 -2.58 -6.86
N ILE A 265 -14.95 -1.95 -5.76
CA ILE A 265 -15.33 -0.58 -5.42
C ILE A 265 -14.61 0.39 -6.35
N LEU A 266 -13.28 0.29 -6.48
CA LEU A 266 -12.47 1.18 -7.32
C LEU A 266 -12.85 1.08 -8.80
N ALA A 267 -13.15 -0.11 -9.30
CA ALA A 267 -13.61 -0.33 -10.67
C ALA A 267 -14.87 0.48 -11.04
N LYS A 268 -15.66 0.89 -10.05
CA LYS A 268 -16.89 1.67 -10.24
C LYS A 268 -16.69 3.17 -10.12
N GLN A 269 -15.54 3.64 -9.62
CA GLN A 269 -15.33 5.05 -9.31
C GLN A 269 -14.73 5.82 -10.50
N HIS A 270 -15.11 7.11 -10.61
CA HIS A 270 -14.46 8.03 -11.53
C HIS A 270 -13.31 8.78 -10.89
N PHE A 271 -13.39 9.01 -9.58
CA PHE A 271 -12.34 9.64 -8.77
C PHE A 271 -12.21 8.97 -7.42
N VAL A 272 -10.99 8.92 -6.93
CA VAL A 272 -10.66 8.55 -5.56
C VAL A 272 -10.00 9.75 -4.88
N ILE A 273 -10.34 9.97 -3.62
CA ILE A 273 -9.74 11.02 -2.78
C ILE A 273 -9.20 10.33 -1.52
N GLY A 274 -7.98 10.65 -1.13
CA GLY A 274 -7.38 10.05 0.06
C GLY A 274 -5.94 10.46 0.28
N LYS A 275 -5.31 9.88 1.27
CA LYS A 275 -3.91 10.07 1.60
C LYS A 275 -3.01 9.30 0.61
N ALA A 276 -1.82 9.81 0.28
CA ALA A 276 -0.86 9.17 -0.63
C ALA A 276 -0.20 7.89 -0.03
N GLY A 277 -1.00 7.01 0.58
CA GLY A 277 -0.53 5.73 1.12
C GLY A 277 -0.11 4.75 0.04
N GLY A 278 0.89 3.89 0.32
CA GLY A 278 1.46 2.96 -0.66
C GLY A 278 0.41 2.08 -1.34
N ALA A 279 -0.42 1.37 -0.57
CA ALA A 279 -1.45 0.49 -1.13
C ALA A 279 -2.45 1.27 -2.00
N LEU A 280 -3.07 2.33 -1.47
CA LEU A 280 -4.08 3.09 -2.21
C LEU A 280 -3.52 3.69 -3.50
N THR A 281 -2.29 4.23 -3.47
CA THR A 281 -1.63 4.74 -4.67
C THR A 281 -1.50 3.66 -5.74
N GLN A 282 -1.04 2.48 -5.37
CA GLN A 282 -0.85 1.37 -6.30
C GLN A 282 -2.18 0.76 -6.78
N GLU A 283 -3.18 0.66 -5.90
CA GLU A 283 -4.53 0.21 -6.24
C GLU A 283 -5.23 1.17 -7.22
N THR A 284 -5.08 2.49 -7.04
CA THR A 284 -5.64 3.48 -7.96
C THR A 284 -4.94 3.48 -9.31
N ILE A 285 -3.62 3.23 -9.37
CA ILE A 285 -2.90 3.01 -10.63
C ILE A 285 -3.38 1.72 -11.29
N ALA A 286 -3.49 0.62 -10.56
CA ALA A 286 -3.93 -0.67 -11.07
C ALA A 286 -5.37 -0.62 -11.63
N SER A 287 -6.29 0.05 -10.92
CA SER A 287 -7.67 0.26 -11.37
C SER A 287 -7.82 1.39 -12.39
N ARG A 288 -6.74 2.10 -12.71
CA ARG A 288 -6.75 3.27 -13.61
C ARG A 288 -7.71 4.38 -13.15
N THR A 289 -7.90 4.53 -11.83
CA THR A 289 -8.82 5.50 -11.26
C THR A 289 -8.10 6.78 -10.86
N PRO A 290 -8.44 7.96 -11.41
CA PRO A 290 -7.88 9.25 -11.04
C PRO A 290 -7.89 9.48 -9.53
N PHE A 291 -6.71 9.80 -8.97
CA PHE A 291 -6.48 9.88 -7.53
C PHE A 291 -6.12 11.30 -7.10
N LEU A 292 -6.95 11.89 -6.24
CA LEU A 292 -6.74 13.19 -5.63
C LEU A 292 -6.17 12.99 -4.23
N VAL A 293 -4.99 13.52 -3.99
CA VAL A 293 -4.27 13.34 -2.74
C VAL A 293 -4.64 14.42 -1.74
N THR A 294 -5.13 14.05 -0.56
CA THR A 294 -5.46 15.00 0.51
C THR A 294 -4.26 15.35 1.37
N GLN A 295 -3.35 14.40 1.56
CA GLN A 295 -2.20 14.54 2.43
C GLN A 295 -1.05 13.65 1.96
N VAL A 296 0.16 14.13 2.15
CA VAL A 296 1.41 13.38 1.97
C VAL A 296 2.15 13.39 3.30
N VAL A 297 2.39 12.23 3.89
CA VAL A 297 3.21 12.12 5.11
C VAL A 297 4.68 12.32 4.72
N PRO A 298 5.37 13.31 5.29
CA PRO A 298 6.76 13.60 4.97
C PRO A 298 7.67 12.38 5.19
N GLY A 299 8.63 12.22 4.29
CA GLY A 299 9.58 11.11 4.27
C GLY A 299 8.98 9.80 3.74
N GLN A 300 7.89 9.32 4.31
CA GLN A 300 7.33 8.00 4.01
C GLN A 300 6.46 7.96 2.74
N GLU A 301 5.66 9.00 2.48
CA GLU A 301 4.68 9.01 1.38
C GLU A 301 5.08 9.91 0.21
N GLU A 302 6.17 10.66 0.34
CA GLU A 302 6.67 11.57 -0.70
C GLU A 302 6.98 10.83 -2.01
N GLY A 303 7.52 9.61 -1.90
CA GLY A 303 7.80 8.78 -3.06
C GLY A 303 6.53 8.34 -3.82
N ASN A 304 5.43 8.07 -3.12
CA ASN A 304 4.16 7.75 -3.75
C ASN A 304 3.58 8.95 -4.51
N PHE A 305 3.65 10.13 -3.91
CA PHE A 305 3.21 11.36 -4.58
C PHE A 305 4.12 11.72 -5.76
N SER A 306 5.43 11.49 -5.63
CA SER A 306 6.39 11.67 -6.73
C SER A 306 6.10 10.71 -7.89
N LEU A 307 5.70 9.47 -7.62
CA LEU A 307 5.26 8.54 -8.65
C LEU A 307 4.04 9.09 -9.43
N LEU A 308 3.04 9.62 -8.72
CA LEU A 308 1.89 10.25 -9.37
C LEU A 308 2.28 11.47 -10.22
N LYS A 309 3.31 12.24 -9.79
CA LYS A 309 3.89 13.33 -10.58
C LYS A 309 4.58 12.82 -11.85
N GLU A 310 5.39 11.79 -11.77
CA GLU A 310 6.05 11.19 -12.94
C GLU A 310 5.03 10.65 -13.96
N ILE A 311 3.95 10.03 -13.48
CA ILE A 311 2.83 9.60 -14.35
C ILE A 311 2.09 10.83 -14.93
N GLY A 312 2.19 12.00 -14.29
CA GLY A 312 1.53 13.23 -14.71
C GLY A 312 0.04 13.31 -14.32
N VAL A 313 -0.30 12.70 -13.17
CA VAL A 313 -1.67 12.67 -12.61
C VAL A 313 -1.75 13.18 -11.16
N ALA A 314 -0.67 13.72 -10.62
CA ALA A 314 -0.62 14.19 -9.24
C ALA A 314 -1.51 15.42 -9.03
N GLN A 315 -2.44 15.32 -8.07
CA GLN A 315 -3.32 16.41 -7.65
C GLN A 315 -3.33 16.47 -6.12
N LEU A 316 -2.86 17.58 -5.55
CA LEU A 316 -2.95 17.82 -4.11
C LEU A 316 -4.23 18.63 -3.81
N THR A 317 -5.12 18.03 -3.03
CA THR A 317 -6.45 18.57 -2.70
C THR A 317 -6.69 18.47 -1.18
N PRO A 318 -6.06 19.34 -0.38
CA PRO A 318 -6.04 19.23 1.08
C PRO A 318 -7.39 19.50 1.74
N ASN A 319 -8.36 20.07 1.01
CA ASN A 319 -9.69 20.40 1.51
C ASN A 319 -10.78 20.20 0.46
N GLY A 320 -12.05 20.31 0.89
CA GLY A 320 -13.20 20.07 0.03
C GLY A 320 -13.32 21.04 -1.15
N GLU A 321 -13.00 22.31 -0.95
CA GLU A 321 -13.06 23.34 -2.00
C GLU A 321 -12.11 22.99 -3.16
N THR A 322 -10.85 22.68 -2.83
CA THR A 322 -9.86 22.30 -3.84
C THR A 322 -10.21 20.98 -4.52
N ALA A 323 -10.73 20.00 -3.79
CA ALA A 323 -11.15 18.71 -4.37
C ALA A 323 -12.30 18.90 -5.37
N VAL A 324 -13.34 19.64 -4.99
CA VAL A 324 -14.49 19.93 -5.88
C VAL A 324 -14.04 20.70 -7.10
N ARG A 325 -13.20 21.73 -6.93
CA ARG A 325 -12.69 22.52 -8.05
C ARG A 325 -11.91 21.67 -9.05
N VAL A 326 -10.99 20.82 -8.56
CA VAL A 326 -10.16 19.94 -9.41
C VAL A 326 -11.03 18.93 -10.16
N ILE A 327 -12.01 18.31 -9.50
CA ILE A 327 -12.95 17.40 -10.17
C ILE A 327 -13.73 18.12 -11.27
N ARG A 328 -14.30 19.30 -10.97
CA ARG A 328 -15.05 20.09 -11.97
C ARG A 328 -14.16 20.49 -13.15
N GLN A 329 -12.91 20.90 -12.90
CA GLN A 329 -11.95 21.19 -13.97
C GLN A 329 -11.64 19.97 -14.83
N ALA A 330 -11.47 18.79 -14.23
CA ALA A 330 -11.22 17.56 -14.97
C ALA A 330 -12.43 17.13 -15.82
N LEU A 331 -13.64 17.47 -15.38
CA LEU A 331 -14.91 17.20 -16.10
C LEU A 331 -15.28 18.25 -17.15
N ALA A 332 -14.67 19.42 -17.13
CA ALA A 332 -14.86 20.44 -18.14
C ALA A 332 -14.47 19.92 -19.55
N GLU A 333 -14.93 20.60 -20.61
CA GLU A 333 -14.65 20.22 -22.00
C GLU A 333 -14.96 18.73 -22.28
N ASN A 334 -16.15 18.29 -21.87
CA ASN A 334 -16.59 16.90 -22.05
C ASN A 334 -15.67 15.85 -21.39
N GLY A 335 -15.12 16.19 -20.20
CA GLY A 335 -14.27 15.31 -19.41
C GLY A 335 -12.86 15.13 -19.95
N LYS A 336 -12.32 16.10 -20.67
CA LYS A 336 -11.00 16.04 -21.30
C LYS A 336 -9.90 15.72 -20.29
N GLY A 337 -9.82 16.47 -19.19
CA GLY A 337 -8.80 16.25 -18.15
C GLY A 337 -8.91 14.86 -17.50
N TRP A 338 -10.12 14.40 -17.24
CA TRP A 338 -10.35 13.05 -16.71
C TRP A 338 -9.88 11.97 -17.69
N LYS A 339 -10.20 12.11 -18.99
CA LYS A 339 -9.77 11.17 -20.06
C LYS A 339 -8.25 11.12 -20.18
N GLU A 340 -7.59 12.28 -20.11
CA GLU A 340 -6.12 12.37 -20.12
C GLU A 340 -5.49 11.65 -18.92
N TRP A 341 -6.02 11.81 -17.71
CA TRP A 341 -5.54 11.09 -16.54
C TRP A 341 -5.76 9.59 -16.66
N LYS A 342 -6.93 9.14 -17.14
CA LYS A 342 -7.20 7.72 -17.39
C LYS A 342 -6.19 7.12 -18.36
N ALA A 343 -5.88 7.80 -19.47
CA ALA A 343 -4.91 7.35 -20.46
C ALA A 343 -3.49 7.20 -19.86
N LYS A 344 -3.04 8.19 -19.06
CA LYS A 344 -1.75 8.14 -18.38
C LYS A 344 -1.69 6.99 -17.37
N LEU A 345 -2.74 6.79 -16.57
CA LEU A 345 -2.84 5.69 -15.63
C LEU A 345 -2.86 4.34 -16.34
N ALA A 346 -3.53 4.22 -17.48
CA ALA A 346 -3.54 2.99 -18.27
C ALA A 346 -2.13 2.58 -18.75
N THR A 347 -1.28 3.55 -19.10
CA THR A 347 0.11 3.29 -19.48
C THR A 347 0.97 2.83 -18.30
N ALA A 348 0.69 3.31 -17.08
CA ALA A 348 1.45 2.97 -15.87
C ALA A 348 0.90 1.72 -15.14
N SER A 349 -0.32 1.29 -15.45
CA SER A 349 -1.03 0.22 -14.74
C SER A 349 -0.39 -1.14 -14.96
N GLN A 350 -0.20 -1.87 -13.86
CA GLN A 350 0.29 -3.26 -13.84
C GLN A 350 -0.60 -4.09 -12.90
N PRO A 351 -1.87 -4.33 -13.24
CA PRO A 351 -2.83 -4.99 -12.36
C PRO A 351 -2.51 -6.46 -12.12
N ASP A 352 -1.73 -7.09 -13.02
CA ASP A 352 -1.29 -8.49 -12.95
C ASP A 352 0.03 -8.71 -12.20
N ALA A 353 0.61 -7.66 -11.61
CA ALA A 353 1.91 -7.74 -10.93
C ALA A 353 1.97 -8.83 -9.86
N CYS A 354 0.90 -9.01 -9.08
CA CYS A 354 0.81 -10.07 -8.08
C CYS A 354 0.84 -11.48 -8.70
N LEU A 355 0.21 -11.68 -9.87
CA LEU A 355 0.20 -12.97 -10.57
C LEU A 355 1.58 -13.33 -11.12
N ARG A 356 2.29 -12.36 -11.73
CA ARG A 356 3.66 -12.52 -12.21
C ARG A 356 4.63 -12.79 -11.05
N LEU A 357 4.44 -12.12 -9.92
CA LEU A 357 5.24 -12.35 -8.72
C LEU A 357 4.96 -13.73 -8.11
N ALA A 358 3.71 -14.17 -8.08
CA ALA A 358 3.35 -15.52 -7.63
C ALA A 358 4.01 -16.60 -8.51
N GLU A 359 3.99 -16.45 -9.83
CA GLU A 359 4.68 -17.34 -10.77
C GLU A 359 6.19 -17.41 -10.49
N LEU A 360 6.82 -16.25 -10.26
CA LEU A 360 8.24 -16.20 -9.87
C LEU A 360 8.49 -16.97 -8.56
N CYS A 361 7.70 -16.70 -7.50
CA CYS A 361 7.87 -17.38 -6.22
C CYS A 361 7.67 -18.90 -6.35
N LEU A 362 6.69 -19.34 -7.14
CA LEU A 362 6.43 -20.76 -7.35
C LEU A 362 7.54 -21.43 -8.18
N SER A 363 8.12 -20.74 -9.17
CA SER A 363 9.25 -21.26 -9.92
C SER A 363 10.53 -21.40 -9.09
N LEU A 364 10.74 -20.54 -8.10
CA LEU A 364 11.83 -20.64 -7.13
C LEU A 364 11.57 -21.73 -6.07
N ASN A 365 10.31 -22.15 -5.90
CA ASN A 365 9.86 -23.14 -4.93
C ASN A 365 9.89 -24.59 -5.49
N SER A 366 10.08 -24.73 -6.81
CA SER A 366 10.24 -26.00 -7.48
C SER A 366 11.69 -26.50 -7.38
#